data_06469453d5e61e9062a69dc9c7a4d7d8
#
_entry.id   06469453d5e61e9062a69dc9c7a4d7d8
#
_cell.length_a   1.000
_cell.length_b   1.000
_cell.length_c   1.000
_cell.angle_alpha   90.00
_cell.angle_beta   90.00
_cell.angle_gamma   90.00
#
_symmetry.space_group_name_H-M   'P 1'
#
loop_
_entity.id
_entity.type
_entity.pdbx_description
1 polymer ?
#
loop_
_entity_poly.entity_id
_entity_poly.type
_entity_poly.pdbx_seq_one_letter_code
_entity_poly.pdbx_strand_id
1 'polypeptide(L)'
;MKKLTIFLTSAAVLLASCASTKPAEKAADKIRPVIGAEGVERPDWVFSGMESPDGIYAVGSGKMSTKINSLKVAETNGRAELARTVQTTIKSALTTYAQDTGVKDDVLNYMEEATVQRTAGILTGSTRKDYWVDQDQTVYALMYLPIKAVVPAANAILDEYVTDKKSQITEEKVSEALKKYNLLGTSSAQ
;
A
#
# COMPACT_ATOMS: atom_id res chain seq x y z
N MET A 1 -11.20 82.65 53.15
CA MET A 1 -12.32 82.12 53.95
C MET A 1 -12.82 80.86 53.37
N LYS A 2 -12.66 79.83 54.12
CA LYS A 2 -13.59 78.70 54.34
C LYS A 2 -14.03 77.86 53.17
N LYS A 3 -13.59 76.68 53.23
CA LYS A 3 -14.35 75.41 53.48
C LYS A 3 -14.72 74.71 52.17
N LEU A 4 -14.78 73.50 52.02
CA LEU A 4 -14.81 72.28 52.84
C LEU A 4 -14.81 71.09 51.90
N THR A 5 -13.91 70.18 52.13
CA THR A 5 -13.96 68.75 51.82
C THR A 5 -15.34 68.18 51.60
N ILE A 6 -15.45 67.23 50.64
CA ILE A 6 -16.11 65.95 50.89
C ILE A 6 -15.50 64.91 49.98
N PHE A 7 -14.98 63.89 50.62
CA PHE A 7 -14.61 62.56 50.05
C PHE A 7 -15.85 61.79 49.57
N LEU A 8 -15.80 61.25 48.42
CA LEU A 8 -16.68 60.10 48.09
C LEU A 8 -15.88 59.00 47.41
N THR A 9 -15.53 58.03 48.20
CA THR A 9 -14.93 56.76 47.79
C THR A 9 -15.97 55.99 47.08
N SER A 10 -15.79 55.76 45.76
CA SER A 10 -16.56 54.75 44.98
C SER A 10 -15.69 53.56 44.72
N ALA A 11 -15.99 52.47 45.41
CA ALA A 11 -15.36 51.20 45.25
C ALA A 11 -15.81 50.61 43.91
N ALA A 12 -14.91 50.57 42.94
CA ALA A 12 -15.11 49.84 41.71
C ALA A 12 -14.84 48.32 41.93
N VAL A 13 -15.89 47.55 42.02
CA VAL A 13 -15.82 46.09 42.03
C VAL A 13 -15.48 45.63 40.61
N LEU A 14 -14.24 45.21 40.41
CA LEU A 14 -13.81 44.53 39.19
C LEU A 14 -14.32 43.07 39.22
N LEU A 15 -15.42 42.83 38.54
CA LEU A 15 -15.86 41.47 38.22
C LEU A 15 -14.89 40.90 37.17
N ALA A 16 -13.93 40.11 37.63
CA ALA A 16 -13.12 39.27 36.76
C ALA A 16 -14.03 38.21 36.11
N SER A 17 -14.53 38.51 34.92
CA SER A 17 -15.16 37.52 34.04
C SER A 17 -14.10 36.58 33.54
N CYS A 18 -13.95 35.44 34.18
CA CYS A 18 -13.24 34.28 33.61
C CYS A 18 -14.01 33.81 32.41
N ALA A 19 -13.75 34.37 31.24
CA ALA A 19 -14.11 33.76 29.97
C ALA A 19 -13.29 32.51 29.82
N SER A 20 -13.90 31.35 30.12
CA SER A 20 -13.41 30.02 29.81
C SER A 20 -13.35 29.92 28.29
N THR A 21 -12.22 30.29 27.69
CA THR A 21 -11.90 29.96 26.31
C THR A 21 -11.76 28.46 26.24
N LYS A 22 -12.85 27.75 25.86
CA LYS A 22 -12.72 26.38 25.34
C LYS A 22 -11.62 26.42 24.26
N PRO A 23 -10.61 25.50 24.34
CA PRO A 23 -9.68 25.35 23.23
C PRO A 23 -10.52 25.15 21.97
N ALA A 24 -10.34 26.00 20.98
CA ALA A 24 -10.90 25.76 19.67
C ALA A 24 -10.37 24.40 19.23
N GLU A 25 -11.25 23.41 19.25
CA GLU A 25 -11.03 22.12 18.62
C GLU A 25 -10.59 22.46 17.21
N LYS A 26 -9.30 22.23 16.91
CA LYS A 26 -8.78 22.36 15.55
C LYS A 26 -9.71 21.54 14.69
N ALA A 27 -10.58 22.23 13.93
CA ALA A 27 -11.35 21.59 12.89
C ALA A 27 -10.31 20.84 12.04
N ALA A 28 -10.32 19.49 12.14
CA ALA A 28 -9.52 18.66 11.28
C ALA A 28 -9.82 19.15 9.87
N ASP A 29 -8.79 19.64 9.20
CA ASP A 29 -8.89 20.13 7.83
C ASP A 29 -9.50 18.97 7.02
N LYS A 30 -10.80 19.06 6.74
CA LYS A 30 -11.49 18.03 5.98
C LYS A 30 -10.88 18.08 4.60
N ILE A 31 -9.92 17.20 4.34
CA ILE A 31 -9.32 17.01 3.03
C ILE A 31 -10.49 16.88 2.06
N ARG A 32 -10.62 17.87 1.18
CA ARG A 32 -11.72 17.86 0.20
C ARG A 32 -11.52 16.65 -0.70
N PRO A 33 -12.57 15.84 -0.96
CA PRO A 33 -12.44 14.69 -1.84
C PRO A 33 -11.97 15.14 -3.23
N VAL A 34 -11.03 14.43 -3.78
CA VAL A 34 -10.58 14.64 -5.17
C VAL A 34 -11.53 13.88 -6.07
N ILE A 35 -12.27 14.61 -6.91
CA ILE A 35 -13.21 14.02 -7.84
C ILE A 35 -12.52 13.85 -9.20
N GLY A 36 -12.59 12.66 -9.77
CA GLY A 36 -12.04 12.35 -11.09
C GLY A 36 -12.86 12.88 -12.26
N ALA A 37 -12.38 12.67 -13.46
CA ALA A 37 -13.03 13.14 -14.71
C ALA A 37 -14.42 12.50 -14.94
N GLU A 38 -14.69 11.36 -14.36
CA GLU A 38 -15.98 10.65 -14.44
C GLU A 38 -16.93 10.98 -13.27
N GLY A 39 -16.60 11.99 -12.45
CA GLY A 39 -17.41 12.38 -11.29
C GLY A 39 -17.29 11.43 -10.09
N VAL A 40 -16.35 10.51 -10.13
CA VAL A 40 -16.08 9.53 -9.08
C VAL A 40 -14.99 10.05 -8.16
N GLU A 41 -15.23 9.99 -6.85
CA GLU A 41 -14.21 10.31 -5.85
C GLU A 41 -13.00 9.38 -5.99
N ARG A 42 -11.80 9.94 -5.77
CA ARG A 42 -10.55 9.17 -5.84
C ARG A 42 -10.54 8.09 -4.77
N PRO A 43 -10.48 6.82 -5.15
CA PRO A 43 -10.32 5.73 -4.19
C PRO A 43 -8.98 5.79 -3.47
N ASP A 44 -8.94 5.38 -2.21
CA ASP A 44 -7.72 5.36 -1.40
C ASP A 44 -6.61 4.52 -2.02
N TRP A 45 -6.97 3.41 -2.69
CA TRP A 45 -6.01 2.51 -3.33
C TRP A 45 -5.14 3.18 -4.40
N VAL A 46 -5.54 4.33 -4.96
CA VAL A 46 -4.80 5.02 -6.04
C VAL A 46 -3.38 5.40 -5.60
N PHE A 47 -3.20 5.80 -4.35
CA PHE A 47 -1.90 6.19 -3.83
C PHE A 47 -1.41 5.34 -2.64
N SER A 48 -2.33 4.83 -1.82
CA SER A 48 -1.97 3.97 -0.70
C SER A 48 -1.77 2.50 -1.10
N GLY A 49 -2.18 2.13 -2.33
CA GLY A 49 -2.27 0.73 -2.69
C GLY A 49 -3.43 0.03 -1.99
N MET A 50 -3.45 -1.29 -2.05
CA MET A 50 -4.42 -2.12 -1.37
C MET A 50 -3.72 -3.34 -0.77
N GLU A 51 -4.02 -3.65 0.48
CA GLU A 51 -3.53 -4.85 1.16
C GLU A 51 -4.69 -5.79 1.47
N SER A 52 -4.48 -7.08 1.25
CA SER A 52 -5.43 -8.12 1.59
C SER A 52 -4.71 -9.44 1.83
N PRO A 53 -5.18 -10.28 2.76
CA PRO A 53 -4.57 -11.57 3.04
C PRO A 53 -4.78 -12.60 1.93
N ASP A 54 -5.71 -12.38 1.00
CA ASP A 54 -6.12 -13.31 -0.05
C ASP A 54 -5.39 -13.09 -1.38
N GLY A 55 -4.66 -11.96 -1.53
CA GLY A 55 -4.00 -11.67 -2.79
C GLY A 55 -3.02 -10.51 -2.76
N ILE A 56 -2.29 -10.40 -3.84
CA ILE A 56 -1.34 -9.34 -4.12
C ILE A 56 -2.05 -8.31 -5.00
N TYR A 57 -1.97 -7.05 -4.61
CA TYR A 57 -2.50 -5.91 -5.35
C TYR A 57 -1.37 -5.03 -5.85
N ALA A 58 -1.57 -4.40 -6.99
CA ALA A 58 -0.66 -3.39 -7.52
C ALA A 58 -1.43 -2.35 -8.32
N VAL A 59 -0.97 -1.11 -8.27
CA VAL A 59 -1.55 0.00 -9.00
C VAL A 59 -0.65 0.33 -10.18
N GLY A 60 -1.26 0.42 -11.35
CA GLY A 60 -0.59 0.97 -12.53
C GLY A 60 -1.29 2.20 -13.03
N SER A 61 -0.57 3.11 -13.66
CA SER A 61 -1.13 4.30 -14.29
C SER A 61 -0.77 4.39 -15.75
N GLY A 62 -1.61 5.08 -16.54
CA GLY A 62 -1.38 5.30 -17.94
C GLY A 62 -2.11 6.56 -18.46
N LYS A 63 -1.45 7.29 -19.34
CA LYS A 63 -2.03 8.46 -20.01
C LYS A 63 -1.72 8.42 -21.50
N MET A 64 -2.75 8.28 -22.31
CA MET A 64 -2.70 8.21 -23.75
C MET A 64 -3.78 9.10 -24.36
N SER A 65 -3.82 9.22 -25.69
CA SER A 65 -4.79 10.04 -26.43
C SER A 65 -6.25 9.57 -26.26
N THR A 66 -6.49 8.33 -25.88
CA THR A 66 -7.82 7.80 -25.60
C THR A 66 -7.86 7.07 -24.26
N LYS A 67 -9.01 7.13 -23.56
CA LYS A 67 -9.23 6.43 -22.29
C LYS A 67 -8.95 4.91 -22.40
N ILE A 68 -9.36 4.28 -23.51
CA ILE A 68 -9.14 2.85 -23.72
C ILE A 68 -7.65 2.52 -23.78
N ASN A 69 -6.86 3.32 -24.48
CA ASN A 69 -5.42 3.12 -24.57
C ASN A 69 -4.73 3.46 -23.24
N SER A 70 -5.17 4.53 -22.54
CA SER A 70 -4.71 4.85 -21.19
C SER A 70 -4.93 3.68 -20.23
N LEU A 71 -6.11 3.04 -20.27
CA LEU A 71 -6.44 1.90 -19.44
C LEU A 71 -5.56 0.68 -19.76
N LYS A 72 -5.31 0.38 -21.05
CA LYS A 72 -4.39 -0.70 -21.43
C LYS A 72 -2.98 -0.49 -20.90
N VAL A 73 -2.48 0.75 -20.97
CA VAL A 73 -1.16 1.10 -20.44
C VAL A 73 -1.16 0.98 -18.92
N ALA A 74 -2.20 1.47 -18.24
CA ALA A 74 -2.35 1.35 -16.78
C ALA A 74 -2.34 -0.13 -16.33
N GLU A 75 -3.09 -1.01 -17.03
CA GLU A 75 -3.08 -2.45 -16.75
C GLU A 75 -1.69 -3.08 -16.98
N THR A 76 -0.99 -2.68 -18.04
CA THR A 76 0.36 -3.20 -18.34
C THR A 76 1.33 -2.78 -17.24
N ASN A 77 1.30 -1.53 -16.81
CA ASN A 77 2.15 -1.02 -15.73
C ASN A 77 1.79 -1.68 -14.39
N GLY A 78 0.50 -1.88 -14.11
CA GLY A 78 0.05 -2.59 -12.92
C GLY A 78 0.48 -4.07 -12.89
N ARG A 79 0.50 -4.76 -14.05
CA ARG A 79 1.07 -6.12 -14.14
C ARG A 79 2.58 -6.12 -13.93
N ALA A 80 3.30 -5.12 -14.41
CA ALA A 80 4.73 -5.01 -14.17
C ALA A 80 5.02 -4.81 -12.67
N GLU A 81 4.20 -4.05 -11.96
CA GLU A 81 4.31 -3.87 -10.52
C GLU A 81 3.94 -5.15 -9.75
N LEU A 82 2.87 -5.86 -10.16
CA LEU A 82 2.56 -7.19 -9.64
C LEU A 82 3.75 -8.14 -9.80
N ALA A 83 4.43 -8.11 -10.96
CA ALA A 83 5.59 -8.97 -11.21
C ALA A 83 6.70 -8.74 -10.17
N ARG A 84 7.03 -7.47 -9.89
CA ARG A 84 8.05 -7.12 -8.89
C ARG A 84 7.65 -7.60 -7.49
N THR A 85 6.41 -7.37 -7.09
CA THR A 85 5.90 -7.81 -5.80
C THR A 85 5.91 -9.32 -5.67
N VAL A 86 5.45 -10.05 -6.69
CA VAL A 86 5.48 -11.53 -6.72
C VAL A 86 6.90 -12.06 -6.62
N GLN A 87 7.84 -11.53 -7.41
CA GLN A 87 9.24 -11.96 -7.36
C GLN A 87 9.83 -11.78 -5.96
N THR A 88 9.64 -10.60 -5.38
CA THR A 88 10.17 -10.30 -4.05
C THR A 88 9.53 -11.18 -2.97
N THR A 89 8.22 -11.41 -3.07
CA THR A 89 7.47 -12.27 -2.13
C THR A 89 7.95 -13.73 -2.19
N ILE A 90 8.10 -14.30 -3.41
CA ILE A 90 8.61 -15.67 -3.58
C ILE A 90 10.06 -15.76 -3.08
N LYS A 91 10.93 -14.84 -3.47
CA LYS A 91 12.32 -14.81 -3.01
C LYS A 91 12.39 -14.75 -1.48
N SER A 92 11.60 -13.91 -0.83
CA SER A 92 11.55 -13.82 0.62
C SER A 92 11.07 -15.12 1.27
N ALA A 93 10.06 -15.80 0.71
CA ALA A 93 9.58 -17.07 1.20
C ALA A 93 10.64 -18.20 1.04
N LEU A 94 11.35 -18.23 -0.09
CA LEU A 94 12.44 -19.17 -0.35
C LEU A 94 13.64 -18.93 0.57
N THR A 95 14.00 -17.67 0.81
CA THR A 95 15.06 -17.30 1.76
C THR A 95 14.73 -17.76 3.18
N THR A 96 13.49 -17.53 3.64
CA THR A 96 13.04 -18.00 4.94
C THR A 96 13.08 -19.53 5.01
N TYR A 97 12.62 -20.20 3.96
CA TYR A 97 12.71 -21.66 3.87
C TYR A 97 14.17 -22.16 3.96
N ALA A 98 15.09 -21.53 3.23
CA ALA A 98 16.50 -21.90 3.23
C ALA A 98 17.16 -21.72 4.62
N GLN A 99 16.83 -20.64 5.32
CA GLN A 99 17.28 -20.39 6.69
C GLN A 99 16.76 -21.46 7.68
N ASP A 100 15.47 -21.83 7.57
CA ASP A 100 14.84 -22.82 8.46
C ASP A 100 15.35 -24.25 8.23
N THR A 101 15.77 -24.55 6.99
CA THR A 101 16.10 -25.93 6.59
C THR A 101 17.59 -26.19 6.33
N GLY A 102 18.40 -25.12 6.27
CA GLY A 102 19.84 -25.19 6.02
C GLY A 102 20.20 -25.42 4.55
N VAL A 103 19.35 -24.98 3.61
CA VAL A 103 19.68 -24.96 2.18
C VAL A 103 20.88 -24.03 1.95
N LYS A 104 21.82 -24.46 1.09
CA LYS A 104 23.03 -23.72 0.79
C LYS A 104 22.75 -22.48 -0.08
N ASP A 105 23.57 -21.44 0.07
CA ASP A 105 23.42 -20.16 -0.63
C ASP A 105 23.47 -20.28 -2.17
N ASP A 106 24.28 -21.21 -2.71
CA ASP A 106 24.34 -21.46 -4.15
C ASP A 106 23.01 -21.99 -4.70
N VAL A 107 22.35 -22.91 -3.96
CA VAL A 107 21.03 -23.43 -4.32
C VAL A 107 19.98 -22.32 -4.22
N LEU A 108 20.03 -21.47 -3.17
CA LEU A 108 19.13 -20.33 -3.02
C LEU A 108 19.24 -19.36 -4.21
N ASN A 109 20.46 -19.07 -4.68
CA ASN A 109 20.68 -18.21 -5.84
C ASN A 109 20.00 -18.76 -7.11
N TYR A 110 20.11 -20.07 -7.37
CA TYR A 110 19.39 -20.70 -8.50
C TYR A 110 17.86 -20.61 -8.36
N MET A 111 17.33 -20.81 -7.16
CA MET A 111 15.90 -20.66 -6.89
C MET A 111 15.42 -19.21 -7.11
N GLU A 112 16.22 -18.23 -6.75
CA GLU A 112 15.92 -16.83 -7.00
C GLU A 112 15.90 -16.48 -8.48
N GLU A 113 16.84 -16.99 -9.26
CA GLU A 113 16.89 -16.82 -10.72
C GLU A 113 15.67 -17.48 -11.40
N ALA A 114 15.33 -18.71 -11.01
CA ALA A 114 14.15 -19.41 -11.49
C ALA A 114 12.84 -18.66 -11.19
N THR A 115 12.79 -17.93 -10.05
CA THR A 115 11.66 -17.08 -9.69
C THR A 115 11.41 -16.00 -10.74
N VAL A 116 12.47 -15.33 -11.20
CA VAL A 116 12.36 -14.28 -12.24
C VAL A 116 11.81 -14.87 -13.54
N GLN A 117 12.33 -16.00 -13.97
CA GLN A 117 11.91 -16.65 -15.22
C GLN A 117 10.45 -17.11 -15.20
N ARG A 118 9.94 -17.56 -14.04
CA ARG A 118 8.57 -18.10 -13.90
C ARG A 118 7.50 -17.07 -13.64
N THR A 119 7.88 -15.85 -13.23
CA THR A 119 6.91 -14.79 -12.85
C THR A 119 5.91 -14.49 -13.96
N ALA A 120 6.32 -14.44 -15.23
CA ALA A 120 5.42 -14.16 -16.35
C ALA A 120 4.26 -15.17 -16.44
N GLY A 121 4.52 -16.45 -16.20
CA GLY A 121 3.48 -17.49 -16.16
C GLY A 121 2.50 -17.31 -15.01
N ILE A 122 2.99 -16.92 -13.83
CA ILE A 122 2.15 -16.67 -12.65
C ILE A 122 1.17 -15.53 -12.91
N LEU A 123 1.63 -14.47 -13.60
CA LEU A 123 0.83 -13.29 -13.89
C LEU A 123 -0.33 -13.51 -14.85
N THR A 124 -0.40 -14.64 -15.56
CA THR A 124 -1.55 -14.98 -16.42
C THR A 124 -2.86 -15.04 -15.64
N GLY A 125 -2.82 -15.33 -14.34
CA GLY A 125 -3.97 -15.31 -13.43
C GLY A 125 -4.35 -13.94 -12.89
N SER A 126 -3.63 -12.87 -13.26
CA SER A 126 -3.93 -11.53 -12.78
C SER A 126 -5.16 -10.92 -13.44
N THR A 127 -5.95 -10.18 -12.66
CA THR A 127 -7.16 -9.50 -13.12
C THR A 127 -7.17 -8.04 -12.68
N ARG A 128 -7.82 -7.17 -13.48
CA ARG A 128 -8.15 -5.83 -13.00
C ARG A 128 -9.35 -5.91 -12.07
N LYS A 129 -9.25 -5.31 -10.89
CA LYS A 129 -10.36 -5.21 -9.93
C LYS A 129 -11.12 -3.91 -10.07
N ASP A 130 -10.40 -2.80 -10.33
CA ASP A 130 -10.99 -1.48 -10.42
C ASP A 130 -10.15 -0.56 -11.32
N TYR A 131 -10.69 0.60 -11.68
CA TYR A 131 -9.96 1.68 -12.30
C TYR A 131 -10.56 3.03 -11.90
N TRP A 132 -9.75 4.09 -11.95
CA TRP A 132 -10.17 5.45 -11.72
C TRP A 132 -9.49 6.39 -12.72
N VAL A 133 -10.19 7.46 -13.12
CA VAL A 133 -9.72 8.45 -14.11
C VAL A 133 -9.55 9.80 -13.44
N ASP A 134 -8.33 10.32 -13.41
CA ASP A 134 -8.04 11.64 -12.88
C ASP A 134 -8.57 12.75 -13.81
N GLN A 135 -8.69 13.97 -13.27
CA GLN A 135 -9.08 15.17 -14.04
C GLN A 135 -8.18 15.43 -15.25
N ASP A 136 -6.91 15.09 -15.15
CA ASP A 136 -5.93 15.23 -16.23
C ASP A 136 -5.97 14.10 -17.27
N GLN A 137 -6.98 13.20 -17.20
CA GLN A 137 -7.18 12.03 -18.05
C GLN A 137 -6.16 10.88 -17.80
N THR A 138 -5.35 10.94 -16.75
CA THR A 138 -4.57 9.78 -16.31
C THR A 138 -5.51 8.70 -15.78
N VAL A 139 -5.36 7.48 -16.26
CA VAL A 139 -6.11 6.32 -15.79
C VAL A 139 -5.24 5.53 -14.82
N TYR A 140 -5.80 5.21 -13.67
CA TYR A 140 -5.22 4.31 -12.68
C TYR A 140 -5.98 2.98 -12.73
N ALA A 141 -5.27 1.87 -12.66
CA ALA A 141 -5.85 0.52 -12.66
C ALA A 141 -5.35 -0.26 -11.45
N LEU A 142 -6.27 -0.82 -10.67
CA LEU A 142 -5.99 -1.73 -9.56
C LEU A 142 -5.94 -3.17 -10.11
N MET A 143 -4.74 -3.74 -10.12
CA MET A 143 -4.49 -5.12 -10.52
C MET A 143 -4.45 -6.04 -9.31
N TYR A 144 -4.85 -7.29 -9.49
CA TYR A 144 -4.95 -8.29 -8.43
C TYR A 144 -4.46 -9.64 -8.92
N LEU A 145 -3.73 -10.34 -8.04
CA LEU A 145 -3.34 -11.74 -8.20
C LEU A 145 -3.62 -12.50 -6.91
N PRO A 146 -4.41 -13.58 -6.92
CA PRO A 146 -4.67 -14.37 -5.71
C PRO A 146 -3.40 -15.07 -5.21
N ILE A 147 -3.18 -15.09 -3.89
CA ILE A 147 -2.03 -15.78 -3.27
C ILE A 147 -1.94 -17.25 -3.68
N LYS A 148 -3.08 -17.92 -3.79
CA LYS A 148 -3.15 -19.32 -4.25
C LYS A 148 -2.55 -19.58 -5.65
N ALA A 149 -2.39 -18.54 -6.47
CA ALA A 149 -1.70 -18.67 -7.77
C ALA A 149 -0.16 -18.60 -7.62
N VAL A 150 0.33 -18.05 -6.51
CA VAL A 150 1.76 -17.88 -6.23
C VAL A 150 2.36 -19.13 -5.58
N VAL A 151 1.63 -19.79 -4.69
CA VAL A 151 2.08 -20.96 -3.91
C VAL A 151 2.56 -22.14 -4.77
N PRO A 152 1.82 -22.57 -5.82
CA PRO A 152 2.27 -23.66 -6.68
C PRO A 152 3.59 -23.35 -7.38
N ALA A 153 3.79 -22.09 -7.80
CA ALA A 153 5.02 -21.68 -8.47
C ALA A 153 6.23 -21.68 -7.52
N ALA A 154 6.04 -21.20 -6.30
CA ALA A 154 7.08 -21.26 -5.27
C ALA A 154 7.47 -22.70 -4.94
N ASN A 155 6.50 -23.60 -4.80
CA ASN A 155 6.76 -25.02 -4.55
C ASN A 155 7.40 -25.72 -5.77
N ALA A 156 7.01 -25.36 -6.99
CA ALA A 156 7.64 -25.91 -8.20
C ALA A 156 9.12 -25.52 -8.32
N ILE A 157 9.50 -24.32 -7.87
CA ILE A 157 10.90 -23.90 -7.77
C ILE A 157 11.61 -24.73 -6.69
N LEU A 158 10.99 -24.87 -5.51
CA LEU A 158 11.54 -25.67 -4.43
C LEU A 158 11.74 -27.13 -4.84
N ASP A 159 10.78 -27.72 -5.54
CA ASP A 159 10.81 -29.11 -6.02
C ASP A 159 11.94 -29.38 -7.02
N GLU A 160 12.33 -28.37 -7.80
CA GLU A 160 13.39 -28.49 -8.80
C GLU A 160 14.78 -28.49 -8.18
N TYR A 161 15.00 -27.68 -7.13
CA TYR A 161 16.33 -27.43 -6.58
C TYR A 161 16.59 -28.11 -5.22
N VAL A 162 15.57 -28.59 -4.53
CA VAL A 162 15.71 -29.24 -3.21
C VAL A 162 15.20 -30.67 -3.23
N THR A 163 16.13 -31.62 -3.27
CA THR A 163 15.81 -33.08 -3.36
C THR A 163 15.23 -33.63 -2.05
N ASP A 164 15.78 -33.22 -0.92
CA ASP A 164 15.36 -33.68 0.42
C ASP A 164 14.58 -32.57 1.15
N LYS A 165 13.32 -32.40 0.77
CA LYS A 165 12.45 -31.35 1.31
C LYS A 165 11.94 -31.70 2.70
N LYS A 166 12.15 -30.78 3.65
CA LYS A 166 11.63 -30.90 5.02
C LYS A 166 10.20 -30.41 5.15
N SER A 167 9.75 -29.52 4.27
CA SER A 167 8.39 -28.94 4.27
C SER A 167 8.05 -28.33 2.92
N GLN A 168 6.80 -27.89 2.79
CA GLN A 168 6.31 -27.16 1.62
C GLN A 168 6.14 -25.67 1.99
N ILE A 169 6.18 -24.78 0.98
CA ILE A 169 5.79 -23.39 1.13
C ILE A 169 4.26 -23.34 1.14
N THR A 170 3.67 -22.74 2.16
CA THR A 170 2.22 -22.61 2.35
C THR A 170 1.72 -21.21 1.99
N GLU A 171 0.41 -21.04 1.85
CA GLU A 171 -0.20 -19.71 1.68
C GLU A 171 0.14 -18.77 2.83
N GLU A 172 0.22 -19.28 4.06
CA GLU A 172 0.60 -18.52 5.24
C GLU A 172 2.02 -17.96 5.12
N LYS A 173 3.01 -18.80 4.73
CA LYS A 173 4.40 -18.35 4.51
C LYS A 173 4.51 -17.31 3.39
N VAL A 174 3.75 -17.45 2.31
CA VAL A 174 3.70 -16.45 1.24
C VAL A 174 3.06 -15.15 1.75
N SER A 175 1.99 -15.25 2.54
CA SER A 175 1.33 -14.08 3.15
C SER A 175 2.24 -13.34 4.14
N GLU A 176 3.02 -14.06 4.95
CA GLU A 176 4.00 -13.47 5.85
C GLU A 176 5.13 -12.75 5.09
N ALA A 177 5.63 -13.37 4.02
CA ALA A 177 6.63 -12.76 3.15
C ALA A 177 6.12 -11.47 2.49
N LEU A 178 4.86 -11.47 2.06
CA LEU A 178 4.20 -10.28 1.49
C LEU A 178 4.05 -9.16 2.52
N LYS A 179 3.62 -9.49 3.75
CA LYS A 179 3.52 -8.51 4.85
C LYS A 179 4.88 -7.88 5.16
N LYS A 180 5.94 -8.68 5.20
CA LYS A 180 7.30 -8.20 5.42
C LYS A 180 7.74 -7.24 4.30
N TYR A 181 7.41 -7.55 3.05
CA TYR A 181 7.69 -6.67 1.90
C TYR A 181 6.95 -5.33 2.01
N ASN A 182 5.66 -5.33 2.31
CA ASN A 182 4.85 -4.13 2.45
C ASN A 182 5.33 -3.23 3.59
N LEU A 183 5.70 -3.80 4.74
CA LEU A 183 6.28 -3.06 5.87
C LEU A 183 7.60 -2.38 5.51
N LEU A 184 8.44 -3.01 4.70
CA LEU A 184 9.70 -2.42 4.23
C LEU A 184 9.46 -1.31 3.20
N GLY A 185 8.45 -1.47 2.32
CA GLY A 185 8.06 -0.46 1.33
C GLY A 185 7.49 0.81 1.95
N THR A 186 6.74 0.70 3.04
CA THR A 186 6.20 1.86 3.76
C THR A 186 7.24 2.65 4.55
N SER A 187 8.35 2.01 4.96
CA SER A 187 9.47 2.66 5.68
C SER A 187 10.36 3.51 4.77
N SER A 188 10.33 3.30 3.46
CA SER A 188 11.16 4.04 2.49
C SER A 188 10.46 5.26 1.88
N ALA A 189 9.21 5.55 2.27
CA ALA A 189 8.39 6.65 1.76
C ALA A 189 8.20 7.82 2.75
N GLN A 190 9.06 7.92 3.80
CA GLN A 190 9.10 9.06 4.73
C GLN A 190 10.28 9.96 4.45
#